data_c414dbdf1c3b69ea341b62f9488b1bfd
#
_entry.id   c414dbdf1c3b69ea341b62f9488b1bfd
#
_cell.length_a   1.000
_cell.length_b   1.000
_cell.length_c   1.000
_cell.angle_alpha   90.00
_cell.angle_beta   90.00
_cell.angle_gamma   90.00
#
_symmetry.space_group_name_H-M   'P 1'
#
loop_
_entity.id
_entity.type
_entity.pdbx_description
1 polymer ?
#
loop_
_entity_poly.entity_id
_entity_poly.type
_entity_poly.pdbx_seq_one_letter_code
_entity_poly.pdbx_strand_id
1 'polypeptide(L)' 'MLNSSYQSCIQACSNCALVCETCAASCLREDDVKMMARCIELDRDCADMCAIAAVLMTR' A
#
# COMPACT_ATOMS: atom_id res chain seq x y z
N MET A 1 -21.32 6.86 2.66
CA MET A 1 -21.29 6.88 4.13
C MET A 1 -20.30 5.83 4.64
N LEU A 2 -19.48 6.18 5.63
CA LEU A 2 -18.53 5.28 6.22
C LEU A 2 -19.24 4.20 7.03
N ASN A 3 -18.91 2.93 6.77
CA ASN A 3 -19.45 1.83 7.54
C ASN A 3 -18.55 1.61 8.77
N SER A 4 -19.09 1.88 9.95
CA SER A 4 -18.31 1.84 11.20
C SER A 4 -17.76 0.45 11.51
N SER A 5 -18.38 -0.62 11.01
CA SER A 5 -17.87 -1.98 11.24
C SER A 5 -16.58 -2.25 10.46
N TYR A 6 -16.26 -1.44 9.45
CA TYR A 6 -15.04 -1.58 8.67
C TYR A 6 -13.99 -0.52 9.00
N GLN A 7 -14.26 0.36 9.96
CA GLN A 7 -13.41 1.52 10.20
C GLN A 7 -11.96 1.14 10.52
N SER A 8 -11.75 0.17 11.40
CA SER A 8 -10.40 -0.30 11.74
C SER A 8 -9.71 -0.89 10.52
N CYS A 9 -10.46 -1.61 9.70
CA CYS A 9 -9.95 -2.25 8.50
C CYS A 9 -9.56 -1.21 7.44
N ILE A 10 -10.40 -0.19 7.27
CA ILE A 10 -10.12 0.94 6.36
C ILE A 10 -8.83 1.61 6.77
N GLN A 11 -8.65 1.88 8.05
CA GLN A 11 -7.46 2.54 8.55
C GLN A 11 -6.22 1.67 8.35
N ALA A 12 -6.32 0.37 8.63
CA ALA A 12 -5.23 -0.57 8.43
C ALA A 12 -4.82 -0.63 6.94
N CYS A 13 -5.78 -0.69 6.03
CA CYS A 13 -5.50 -0.72 4.60
C CYS A 13 -4.87 0.58 4.12
N SER A 14 -5.35 1.72 4.61
CA SER A 14 -4.77 3.02 4.25
C SER A 14 -3.32 3.11 4.73
N ASN A 15 -3.04 2.69 5.97
CA ASN A 15 -1.69 2.68 6.51
C ASN A 15 -0.79 1.74 5.74
N CYS A 16 -1.30 0.56 5.37
CA CYS A 16 -0.55 -0.41 4.58
C CYS A 16 -0.16 0.17 3.22
N ALA A 17 -1.09 0.87 2.56
CA ALA A 17 -0.81 1.51 1.28
C ALA A 17 0.34 2.51 1.40
N LEU A 18 0.33 3.33 2.43
CA LEU A 18 1.38 4.32 2.65
C LEU A 18 2.73 3.67 2.97
N VAL A 19 2.72 2.62 3.78
CA VAL A 19 3.94 1.88 4.12
C VAL A 19 4.54 1.22 2.87
N CYS A 20 3.69 0.62 2.03
CA CYS A 20 4.13 -0.02 0.79
C CYS A 20 4.73 1.01 -0.18
N GLU A 21 4.12 2.18 -0.31
CA GLU A 21 4.66 3.24 -1.15
C GLU A 21 6.01 3.75 -0.60
N THR A 22 6.12 3.90 0.71
CA THR A 22 7.36 4.31 1.35
C THR A 22 8.46 3.29 1.12
N CYS A 23 8.12 2.00 1.23
CA CYS A 23 9.07 0.91 1.00
C CYS A 23 9.56 0.93 -0.46
N ALA A 24 8.65 1.07 -1.42
CA ALA A 24 9.01 1.16 -2.83
C ALA A 24 9.95 2.33 -3.10
N ALA A 25 9.64 3.50 -2.54
CA ALA A 25 10.47 4.69 -2.69
C ALA A 25 11.87 4.48 -2.10
N SER A 26 11.95 3.81 -0.94
CA SER A 26 13.23 3.50 -0.30
C SER A 26 14.05 2.53 -1.15
N CYS A 27 13.41 1.53 -1.75
CA CYS A 27 14.08 0.57 -2.62
C CYS A 27 14.68 1.25 -3.86
N LEU A 28 14.00 2.27 -4.37
CA LEU A 28 14.50 3.02 -5.53
C LEU A 28 15.78 3.81 -5.23
N ARG A 29 16.07 4.05 -3.95
CA ARG A 29 17.28 4.78 -3.53
C ARG A 29 18.47 3.87 -3.27
N GLU A 30 18.28 2.56 -3.36
CA GLU A 30 19.34 1.60 -3.17
C GLU A 30 20.31 1.64 -4.36
N ASP A 31 21.59 1.34 -4.11
CA ASP A 31 22.64 1.34 -5.14
C ASP A 31 22.34 0.32 -6.22
N ASP A 32 21.80 -0.84 -5.85
CA ASP A 32 21.47 -1.89 -6.79
C ASP A 32 19.95 -1.99 -6.96
N VAL A 33 19.40 -1.02 -7.69
CA VAL A 33 17.97 -0.93 -7.94
C VAL A 33 17.43 -2.16 -8.68
N LYS A 34 18.24 -2.75 -9.55
CA LYS A 34 17.82 -3.93 -10.32
C LYS A 34 17.48 -5.11 -9.43
N MET A 35 18.20 -5.29 -8.33
CA MET A 35 17.91 -6.35 -7.36
C MET A 35 16.63 -6.05 -6.58
N MET A 36 16.23 -4.79 -6.53
CA MET A 36 15.02 -4.36 -5.83
C MET A 36 13.77 -4.36 -6.72
N ALA A 37 13.92 -4.61 -8.01
CA ALA A 37 12.82 -4.45 -8.99
C ALA A 37 11.59 -5.26 -8.59
N ARG A 38 11.77 -6.53 -8.21
CA ARG A 38 10.64 -7.37 -7.81
C ARG A 38 9.96 -6.87 -6.53
N CYS A 39 10.75 -6.43 -5.58
CA CYS A 39 10.24 -5.87 -4.33
C CYS A 39 9.43 -4.60 -4.59
N ILE A 40 9.95 -3.73 -5.45
CA ILE A 40 9.25 -2.49 -5.83
C ILE A 40 7.91 -2.80 -6.49
N GLU A 41 7.88 -3.75 -7.42
CA GLU A 41 6.65 -4.17 -8.09
C GLU A 41 5.62 -4.66 -7.09
N LEU A 42 6.02 -5.53 -6.17
CA LEU A 42 5.13 -6.10 -5.17
C LEU A 42 4.62 -5.02 -4.20
N ASP A 43 5.48 -4.11 -3.80
CA ASP A 43 5.07 -2.99 -2.93
C ASP A 43 4.04 -2.12 -3.61
N ARG A 44 4.25 -1.80 -4.88
CA ARG A 44 3.32 -0.96 -5.62
C ARG A 44 1.98 -1.65 -5.82
N ASP A 45 1.99 -2.93 -6.15
CA ASP A 45 0.77 -3.72 -6.31
C ASP A 45 0.01 -3.80 -4.98
N CYS A 46 0.72 -4.05 -3.89
CA CYS A 46 0.11 -4.11 -2.57
C CYS A 46 -0.49 -2.77 -2.18
N ALA A 47 0.22 -1.67 -2.44
CA ALA A 47 -0.29 -0.32 -2.15
C ALA A 47 -1.58 -0.04 -2.90
N ASP A 48 -1.63 -0.39 -4.18
CA ASP A 48 -2.81 -0.18 -5.02
C ASP A 48 -4.01 -1.00 -4.51
N MET A 49 -3.78 -2.27 -4.17
CA MET A 49 -4.84 -3.13 -3.64
C MET A 49 -5.37 -2.61 -2.30
N CYS A 50 -4.48 -2.19 -1.42
CA CYS A 50 -4.87 -1.66 -0.12
C CYS A 50 -5.67 -0.37 -0.25
N ALA A 51 -5.27 0.51 -1.16
CA ALA A 51 -5.97 1.76 -1.41
C ALA A 51 -7.38 1.49 -1.95
N ILE A 52 -7.51 0.57 -2.91
CA ILE A 52 -8.80 0.19 -3.47
C ILE A 52 -9.69 -0.44 -2.41
N ALA A 53 -9.14 -1.33 -1.59
CA ALA A 53 -9.88 -1.96 -0.51
C ALA A 53 -10.44 -0.93 0.48
N ALA A 54 -9.61 0.06 0.85
CA ALA A 54 -10.04 1.12 1.75
C ALA A 54 -11.20 1.92 1.15
N VAL A 55 -11.13 2.25 -0.13
CA VAL A 55 -12.19 2.99 -0.82
C VAL A 55 -13.48 2.17 -0.87
N LEU A 56 -13.38 0.89 -1.23
CA LEU A 56 -14.56 0.03 -1.34
C LEU A 56 -15.26 -0.15 0.00
N MET A 57 -14.51 -0.24 1.07
CA MET A 57 -15.10 -0.41 2.41
C MET A 57 -15.78 0.85 2.95
N THR A 58 -15.55 2.00 2.33
CA THR A 58 -16.25 3.22 2.72
C THR A 58 -17.66 3.31 2.13
N ARG A 59 -17.99 2.49 1.17
CA ARG A 59 -19.30 2.47 0.54
C ARG A 59 -20.25 1.60 1.35
#